data_a7896fd42ec6b6bc36c2348d804c8fea
#
_entry.id   a7896fd42ec6b6bc36c2348d804c8fea
#
_cell.length_a   1.000
_cell.length_b   1.000
_cell.length_c   1.000
_cell.angle_alpha   90.00
_cell.angle_beta   90.00
_cell.angle_gamma   90.00
#
_symmetry.space_group_name_H-M   'P 1'
#
loop_
_entity.id
_entity.type
_entity.pdbx_description
1 polymer ?
#
loop_
_entity_poly.entity_id
_entity_poly.type
_entity_poly.pdbx_seq_one_letter_code
_entity_poly.pdbx_strand_id
1 'polypeptide(L)'
;YESYIVGGYVRDFILNKKSYDIDIATSATVKEMTTFLSGNASSAHYGALKISKPPYNIDITTFRRELSYQKRNPTVCYIKDVKEDILRRDFTINAILMDKNGNIIDYLGGIQDIRDKKIKCIGNPNEKFQDDPLRILRALRFHATLNFNIDSATLTAIKKYKELISTLSKTRIKNELDKILLSENVVKSMDYMKKLGILKILGITYKKLVKVDDLCGMYAQLELPNDFPFTKKEQSNIKTIQKILKYGKIDNTVIYEHGLYFAMITGLI
;
A
#
# COMPACT_ATOMS: atom_id res chain seq x y z
N TYR A 1 -19.35 -2.81 22.87
CA TYR A 1 -19.21 -3.01 21.42
C TYR A 1 -18.17 -4.10 21.14
N GLU A 2 -18.41 -4.91 20.13
CA GLU A 2 -17.38 -5.77 19.60
C GLU A 2 -16.29 -4.92 18.93
N SER A 3 -15.02 -5.29 19.13
CA SER A 3 -13.88 -4.58 18.55
C SER A 3 -12.70 -5.53 18.40
N TYR A 4 -12.03 -5.42 17.27
CA TYR A 4 -10.87 -6.24 16.93
C TYR A 4 -9.80 -5.38 16.28
N ILE A 5 -8.53 -5.62 16.61
CA ILE A 5 -7.43 -5.15 15.79
C ILE A 5 -7.40 -6.01 14.53
N VAL A 6 -7.12 -5.43 13.36
CA VAL A 6 -7.19 -6.12 12.08
C VAL A 6 -6.17 -5.54 11.10
N GLY A 7 -6.01 -6.15 9.95
CA GLY A 7 -5.23 -5.57 8.87
C GLY A 7 -3.71 -5.76 9.01
N GLY A 8 -2.97 -4.72 8.64
CA GLY A 8 -1.51 -4.75 8.59
C GLY A 8 -0.85 -5.06 9.93
N TYR A 9 -1.38 -4.49 11.00
CA TYR A 9 -0.82 -4.66 12.33
C TYR A 9 -0.80 -6.14 12.77
N VAL A 10 -1.93 -6.86 12.63
CA VAL A 10 -2.04 -8.28 13.03
C VAL A 10 -1.12 -9.16 12.18
N ARG A 11 -1.07 -8.93 10.87
CA ARG A 11 -0.12 -9.62 9.98
C ARG A 11 1.32 -9.37 10.42
N ASP A 12 1.70 -8.12 10.69
CA ASP A 12 3.06 -7.75 11.05
C ASP A 12 3.43 -8.28 12.44
N PHE A 13 2.48 -8.33 13.38
CA PHE A 13 2.62 -9.01 14.66
C PHE A 13 2.95 -10.51 14.48
N ILE A 14 2.21 -11.22 13.63
CA ILE A 14 2.47 -12.65 13.32
C ILE A 14 3.86 -12.84 12.67
N LEU A 15 4.31 -11.85 11.89
CA LEU A 15 5.63 -11.85 11.25
C LEU A 15 6.76 -11.35 12.15
N ASN A 16 6.50 -11.04 13.44
CA ASN A 16 7.45 -10.42 14.38
C ASN A 16 8.03 -9.10 13.85
N LYS A 17 7.24 -8.32 13.10
CA LYS A 17 7.60 -7.00 12.61
C LYS A 17 6.94 -5.91 13.46
N LYS A 18 7.68 -4.82 13.71
CA LYS A 18 7.10 -3.65 14.37
C LYS A 18 6.16 -2.92 13.42
N SER A 19 4.99 -2.53 13.92
CA SER A 19 4.03 -1.68 13.22
C SER A 19 3.50 -0.64 14.21
N TYR A 20 3.26 0.57 13.71
CA TYR A 20 2.72 1.67 14.50
C TYR A 20 1.35 2.13 13.99
N ASP A 21 0.90 1.61 12.86
CA ASP A 21 -0.43 1.87 12.31
C ASP A 21 -1.36 0.73 12.74
N ILE A 22 -2.33 1.07 13.58
CA ILE A 22 -3.29 0.11 14.16
C ILE A 22 -4.66 0.36 13.53
N ASP A 23 -5.14 -0.61 12.79
CA ASP A 23 -6.52 -0.64 12.31
C ASP A 23 -7.41 -1.38 13.31
N ILE A 24 -8.47 -0.75 13.77
CA ILE A 24 -9.50 -1.38 14.63
C ILE A 24 -10.81 -1.42 13.85
N ALA A 25 -11.41 -2.59 13.77
CA ALA A 25 -12.77 -2.76 13.29
C ALA A 25 -13.72 -2.94 14.50
N THR A 26 -14.88 -2.25 14.50
CA THR A 26 -15.82 -2.28 15.63
C THR A 26 -17.27 -2.29 15.19
N SER A 27 -18.15 -2.81 16.06
CA SER A 27 -19.61 -2.72 15.89
C SER A 27 -20.17 -1.34 16.26
N ALA A 28 -19.36 -0.45 16.88
CA ALA A 28 -19.76 0.91 17.23
C ALA A 28 -19.80 1.81 15.98
N THR A 29 -20.82 2.66 15.88
CA THR A 29 -20.88 3.73 14.89
C THR A 29 -19.97 4.90 15.27
N VAL A 30 -19.60 5.76 14.32
CA VAL A 30 -18.79 6.97 14.63
C VAL A 30 -19.48 7.84 15.69
N LYS A 31 -20.80 8.00 15.62
CA LYS A 31 -21.58 8.76 16.60
C LYS A 31 -21.40 8.19 18.02
N GLU A 32 -21.47 6.88 18.16
CA GLU A 32 -21.24 6.21 19.44
C GLU A 32 -19.79 6.32 19.90
N MET A 33 -18.81 6.14 18.98
CA MET A 33 -17.39 6.28 19.31
C MET A 33 -17.05 7.68 19.85
N THR A 34 -17.58 8.73 19.25
CA THR A 34 -17.30 10.13 19.65
C THR A 34 -17.89 10.50 21.02
N THR A 35 -18.76 9.68 21.64
CA THR A 35 -19.23 9.92 23.00
C THR A 35 -18.17 9.64 24.07
N PHE A 36 -17.16 8.80 23.76
CA PHE A 36 -16.12 8.39 24.71
C PHE A 36 -14.69 8.42 24.16
N LEU A 37 -14.51 8.71 22.87
CA LEU A 37 -13.21 8.85 22.23
C LEU A 37 -13.06 10.23 21.60
N SER A 38 -11.94 10.88 21.85
CA SER A 38 -11.55 12.09 21.14
C SER A 38 -10.69 11.72 19.93
N GLY A 39 -11.09 12.16 18.73
CA GLY A 39 -10.37 11.84 17.49
C GLY A 39 -10.85 12.67 16.31
N ASN A 40 -10.15 12.53 15.18
CA ASN A 40 -10.50 13.19 13.93
C ASN A 40 -11.58 12.39 13.18
N ALA A 41 -12.78 12.95 13.09
CA ALA A 41 -13.93 12.36 12.41
C ALA A 41 -14.10 12.84 10.95
N SER A 42 -13.07 13.39 10.30
CA SER A 42 -13.16 13.86 8.91
C SER A 42 -13.60 12.78 7.92
N SER A 43 -13.41 11.52 8.26
CA SER A 43 -13.85 10.36 7.48
C SER A 43 -15.10 9.67 8.06
N ALA A 44 -15.90 10.39 8.87
CA ALA A 44 -17.09 9.83 9.53
C ALA A 44 -18.13 9.25 8.56
N HIS A 45 -18.27 9.85 7.36
CA HIS A 45 -19.17 9.35 6.31
C HIS A 45 -18.77 7.96 5.78
N TYR A 46 -17.53 7.53 5.97
CA TYR A 46 -17.06 6.16 5.71
C TYR A 46 -17.01 5.29 6.97
N GLY A 47 -17.53 5.79 8.09
CA GLY A 47 -17.54 5.06 9.36
C GLY A 47 -16.19 5.01 10.05
N ALA A 48 -15.29 5.98 9.82
CA ALA A 48 -13.95 5.98 10.37
C ALA A 48 -13.69 7.14 11.33
N LEU A 49 -13.02 6.84 12.46
CA LEU A 49 -12.47 7.77 13.44
C LEU A 49 -10.96 7.55 13.54
N LYS A 50 -10.17 8.63 13.42
CA LYS A 50 -8.70 8.58 13.50
C LYS A 50 -8.20 9.17 14.80
N ILE A 51 -7.31 8.45 15.47
CA ILE A 51 -6.67 8.86 16.72
C ILE A 51 -5.15 8.78 16.51
N SER A 52 -4.45 9.90 16.75
CA SER A 52 -2.99 9.91 16.79
C SER A 52 -2.53 9.93 18.24
N LYS A 53 -1.81 8.89 18.65
CA LYS A 53 -1.21 8.75 19.98
C LYS A 53 0.23 8.25 19.80
N PRO A 54 1.18 9.15 19.60
CA PRO A 54 2.55 8.76 19.30
C PRO A 54 3.09 7.68 20.23
N PRO A 55 3.78 6.63 19.72
CA PRO A 55 4.16 6.47 18.30
C PRO A 55 3.06 5.87 17.40
N TYR A 56 1.85 5.64 17.92
CA TYR A 56 0.78 4.93 17.22
C TYR A 56 -0.17 5.87 16.49
N ASN A 57 -0.55 5.47 15.27
CA ASN A 57 -1.71 5.98 14.54
C ASN A 57 -2.80 4.91 14.59
N ILE A 58 -3.99 5.28 15.04
CA ILE A 58 -5.10 4.33 15.25
C ILE A 58 -6.26 4.76 14.36
N ASP A 59 -6.63 3.90 13.42
CA ASP A 59 -7.80 4.07 12.56
C ASP A 59 -8.90 3.12 13.02
N ILE A 60 -10.00 3.66 13.58
CA ILE A 60 -11.13 2.88 14.07
C ILE A 60 -12.25 2.95 13.04
N THR A 61 -12.70 1.80 12.53
CA THR A 61 -13.72 1.73 11.47
C THR A 61 -14.91 0.88 11.92
N THR A 62 -16.11 1.41 11.76
CA THR A 62 -17.35 0.64 11.98
C THR A 62 -17.41 -0.53 11.00
N PHE A 63 -17.83 -1.72 11.46
CA PHE A 63 -18.10 -2.87 10.60
C PHE A 63 -19.04 -2.49 9.48
N ARG A 64 -18.68 -2.82 8.25
CA ARG A 64 -19.47 -2.45 7.07
C ARG A 64 -19.40 -3.49 5.97
N ARG A 65 -20.46 -3.55 5.19
CA ARG A 65 -20.52 -4.26 3.91
C ARG A 65 -20.59 -3.25 2.77
N GLU A 66 -19.92 -3.54 1.70
CA GLU A 66 -19.94 -2.76 0.46
C GLU A 66 -21.06 -3.32 -0.42
N LEU A 67 -22.07 -2.48 -0.76
CA LEU A 67 -23.25 -2.90 -1.51
C LEU A 67 -23.08 -2.76 -3.01
N SER A 68 -22.43 -1.66 -3.44
CA SER A 68 -22.19 -1.35 -4.84
C SER A 68 -21.05 -0.37 -4.98
N TYR A 69 -20.38 -0.38 -6.13
CA TYR A 69 -19.33 0.56 -6.45
C TYR A 69 -19.82 1.56 -7.50
N GLN A 70 -20.04 2.82 -7.10
CA GLN A 70 -20.25 3.93 -8.02
C GLN A 70 -18.92 4.66 -8.22
N LYS A 71 -18.28 4.47 -9.38
CA LYS A 71 -16.95 5.07 -9.68
C LYS A 71 -15.94 4.90 -8.55
N ARG A 72 -15.86 3.71 -7.91
CA ARG A 72 -14.95 3.31 -6.82
C ARG A 72 -15.26 3.84 -5.41
N ASN A 73 -16.34 4.59 -5.24
CA ASN A 73 -16.84 4.91 -3.91
C ASN A 73 -17.91 3.86 -3.57
N PRO A 74 -17.64 2.94 -2.63
CA PRO A 74 -18.63 1.96 -2.26
C PRO A 74 -19.78 2.64 -1.52
N THR A 75 -21.00 2.31 -1.88
CA THR A 75 -22.14 2.50 -0.99
C THR A 75 -21.98 1.51 0.15
N VAL A 76 -21.88 2.00 1.36
CA VAL A 76 -21.64 1.17 2.54
C VAL A 76 -22.90 0.99 3.36
N CYS A 77 -23.08 -0.21 3.91
CA CYS A 77 -24.07 -0.52 4.93
C CYS A 77 -23.34 -0.93 6.22
N TYR A 78 -23.62 -0.25 7.32
CA TYR A 78 -23.04 -0.63 8.61
C TYR A 78 -23.70 -1.90 9.12
N ILE A 79 -22.90 -2.80 9.63
CA ILE A 79 -23.30 -4.15 10.07
C ILE A 79 -22.79 -4.43 11.48
N LYS A 80 -23.25 -5.53 12.08
CA LYS A 80 -22.82 -5.95 13.42
C LYS A 80 -21.92 -7.19 13.38
N ASP A 81 -21.91 -7.93 12.28
CA ASP A 81 -21.11 -9.16 12.14
C ASP A 81 -19.74 -8.83 11.53
N VAL A 82 -18.69 -9.09 12.29
CA VAL A 82 -17.30 -8.93 11.83
C VAL A 82 -16.96 -9.85 10.66
N LYS A 83 -17.59 -11.01 10.54
CA LYS A 83 -17.35 -11.95 9.44
C LYS A 83 -17.71 -11.35 8.09
N GLU A 84 -18.77 -10.54 8.03
CA GLU A 84 -19.10 -9.81 6.81
C GLU A 84 -18.09 -8.68 6.53
N ASP A 85 -17.57 -7.98 7.57
CA ASP A 85 -16.56 -6.92 7.37
C ASP A 85 -15.26 -7.45 6.80
N ILE A 86 -14.82 -8.64 7.21
CA ILE A 86 -13.58 -9.23 6.69
C ILE A 86 -13.71 -9.65 5.22
N LEU A 87 -14.90 -10.03 4.75
CA LEU A 87 -15.12 -10.46 3.35
C LEU A 87 -14.97 -9.31 2.33
N ARG A 88 -15.16 -8.05 2.74
CA ARG A 88 -14.93 -6.90 1.85
C ARG A 88 -13.46 -6.57 1.67
N ARG A 89 -12.56 -7.06 2.53
CA ARG A 89 -11.12 -6.76 2.50
C ARG A 89 -10.46 -7.34 1.24
N ASP A 90 -9.21 -6.96 1.03
CA ASP A 90 -8.46 -7.29 -0.19
C ASP A 90 -7.86 -8.71 -0.17
N PHE A 91 -7.03 -9.00 0.84
CA PHE A 91 -6.25 -10.23 0.90
C PHE A 91 -6.41 -10.91 2.26
N THR A 92 -6.35 -12.25 2.26
CA THR A 92 -6.49 -13.09 3.45
C THR A 92 -5.52 -12.70 4.55
N ILE A 93 -4.27 -12.37 4.21
CA ILE A 93 -3.22 -11.94 5.14
C ILE A 93 -3.53 -10.63 5.88
N ASN A 94 -4.51 -9.86 5.42
CA ASN A 94 -4.96 -8.60 6.04
C ASN A 94 -6.38 -8.72 6.65
N ALA A 95 -6.92 -9.93 6.73
CA ALA A 95 -8.26 -10.20 7.27
C ALA A 95 -8.22 -11.03 8.57
N ILE A 96 -7.04 -11.14 9.17
CA ILE A 96 -6.84 -11.78 10.46
C ILE A 96 -7.18 -10.76 11.55
N LEU A 97 -7.90 -11.21 12.56
CA LEU A 97 -8.34 -10.39 13.67
C LEU A 97 -7.53 -10.72 14.95
N MET A 98 -7.41 -9.73 15.83
CA MET A 98 -6.89 -9.92 17.18
C MET A 98 -7.89 -9.31 18.16
N ASP A 99 -8.32 -10.08 19.14
CA ASP A 99 -9.23 -9.60 20.18
C ASP A 99 -8.49 -8.77 21.26
N LYS A 100 -9.25 -8.21 22.21
CA LYS A 100 -8.71 -7.42 23.33
C LYS A 100 -7.77 -8.19 24.28
N ASN A 101 -7.79 -9.52 24.25
CA ASN A 101 -6.95 -10.38 25.06
C ASN A 101 -5.69 -10.83 24.30
N GLY A 102 -5.53 -10.41 23.02
CA GLY A 102 -4.43 -10.81 22.15
C GLY A 102 -4.66 -12.15 21.43
N ASN A 103 -5.84 -12.75 21.52
CA ASN A 103 -6.15 -13.98 20.80
C ASN A 103 -6.32 -13.69 19.31
N ILE A 104 -5.69 -14.52 18.48
CA ILE A 104 -5.76 -14.40 17.02
C ILE A 104 -6.96 -15.21 16.50
N ILE A 105 -7.77 -14.57 15.66
CA ILE A 105 -8.96 -15.16 15.05
C ILE A 105 -8.81 -15.08 13.53
N ASP A 106 -8.85 -16.22 12.86
CA ASP A 106 -8.67 -16.34 11.41
C ASP A 106 -9.80 -17.16 10.79
N TYR A 107 -10.69 -16.48 10.07
CA TYR A 107 -11.82 -17.13 9.38
C TYR A 107 -11.51 -17.54 7.94
N LEU A 108 -10.43 -17.00 7.34
CA LEU A 108 -10.17 -17.12 5.91
C LEU A 108 -8.86 -17.85 5.56
N GLY A 109 -8.15 -18.35 6.57
CA GLY A 109 -6.88 -19.06 6.37
C GLY A 109 -5.69 -18.13 6.11
N GLY A 110 -5.77 -16.86 6.54
CA GLY A 110 -4.71 -15.88 6.35
C GLY A 110 -3.42 -16.24 7.09
N ILE A 111 -3.49 -16.92 8.24
CA ILE A 111 -2.31 -17.42 8.97
C ILE A 111 -1.55 -18.42 8.12
N GLN A 112 -2.27 -19.37 7.48
CA GLN A 112 -1.64 -20.35 6.60
C GLN A 112 -1.02 -19.65 5.38
N ASP A 113 -1.72 -18.70 4.77
CA ASP A 113 -1.20 -17.93 3.64
C ASP A 113 0.05 -17.08 4.03
N ILE A 114 0.16 -16.59 5.27
CA ILE A 114 1.38 -15.96 5.79
C ILE A 114 2.53 -16.99 5.89
N ARG A 115 2.28 -18.19 6.43
CA ARG A 115 3.29 -19.26 6.54
C ARG A 115 3.79 -19.70 5.16
N ASP A 116 2.87 -19.81 4.21
CA ASP A 116 3.15 -20.19 2.81
C ASP A 116 3.74 -19.02 1.99
N LYS A 117 3.88 -17.83 2.59
CA LYS A 117 4.31 -16.59 1.92
C LYS A 117 3.47 -16.31 0.67
N LYS A 118 2.16 -16.34 0.81
CA LYS A 118 1.19 -16.24 -0.28
C LYS A 118 0.30 -15.01 -0.13
N ILE A 119 0.07 -14.29 -1.23
CA ILE A 119 -0.88 -13.18 -1.35
C ILE A 119 -2.10 -13.71 -2.08
N LYS A 120 -3.17 -13.98 -1.34
CA LYS A 120 -4.42 -14.54 -1.85
C LYS A 120 -5.56 -13.54 -1.70
N CYS A 121 -6.25 -13.24 -2.78
CA CYS A 121 -7.43 -12.37 -2.78
C CYS A 121 -8.60 -13.06 -2.04
N ILE A 122 -9.36 -12.29 -1.27
CA ILE A 122 -10.56 -12.77 -0.59
C ILE A 122 -11.70 -12.86 -1.59
N GLY A 123 -12.37 -14.01 -1.66
CA GLY A 123 -13.47 -14.25 -2.58
C GLY A 123 -13.00 -14.37 -4.04
N ASN A 124 -13.82 -13.88 -4.98
CA ASN A 124 -13.52 -13.94 -6.40
C ASN A 124 -12.61 -12.78 -6.84
N PRO A 125 -11.34 -13.02 -7.21
CA PRO A 125 -10.43 -11.95 -7.59
C PRO A 125 -10.86 -11.21 -8.86
N ASN A 126 -11.64 -11.85 -9.77
CA ASN A 126 -12.16 -11.19 -10.96
C ASN A 126 -13.13 -10.04 -10.59
N GLU A 127 -14.05 -10.29 -9.68
CA GLU A 127 -15.00 -9.29 -9.19
C GLU A 127 -14.27 -8.20 -8.41
N LYS A 128 -13.41 -8.60 -7.45
CA LYS A 128 -12.66 -7.69 -6.60
C LYS A 128 -11.80 -6.69 -7.36
N PHE A 129 -11.18 -7.08 -8.48
CA PHE A 129 -10.35 -6.19 -9.28
C PHE A 129 -11.15 -5.30 -10.22
N GLN A 130 -12.34 -5.70 -10.62
CA GLN A 130 -13.29 -4.83 -11.33
C GLN A 130 -13.88 -3.78 -10.38
N ASP A 131 -14.22 -4.14 -9.15
CA ASP A 131 -14.74 -3.24 -8.14
C ASP A 131 -13.72 -2.15 -7.75
N ASP A 132 -12.48 -2.53 -7.44
CA ASP A 132 -11.38 -1.59 -7.17
C ASP A 132 -10.05 -2.08 -7.76
N PRO A 133 -9.66 -1.57 -8.93
CA PRO A 133 -8.39 -1.92 -9.57
C PRO A 133 -7.13 -1.59 -8.76
N LEU A 134 -7.23 -0.73 -7.72
CA LEU A 134 -6.11 -0.46 -6.82
C LEU A 134 -5.63 -1.74 -6.11
N ARG A 135 -6.51 -2.71 -5.90
CA ARG A 135 -6.15 -4.00 -5.31
C ARG A 135 -5.07 -4.73 -6.11
N ILE A 136 -4.99 -4.50 -7.42
CA ILE A 136 -3.90 -5.03 -8.26
C ILE A 136 -2.55 -4.44 -7.83
N LEU A 137 -2.46 -3.12 -7.70
CA LEU A 137 -1.23 -2.46 -7.24
C LEU A 137 -0.90 -2.84 -5.79
N ARG A 138 -1.91 -3.00 -4.94
CA ARG A 138 -1.73 -3.48 -3.57
C ARG A 138 -1.15 -4.89 -3.49
N ALA A 139 -1.59 -5.81 -4.38
CA ALA A 139 -1.00 -7.15 -4.48
C ALA A 139 0.50 -7.09 -4.83
N LEU A 140 0.85 -6.25 -5.81
CA LEU A 140 2.23 -6.02 -6.23
C LEU A 140 3.06 -5.34 -5.12
N ARG A 141 2.47 -4.41 -4.38
CA ARG A 141 3.10 -3.82 -3.20
C ARG A 141 3.39 -4.87 -2.12
N PHE A 142 2.42 -5.74 -1.79
CA PHE A 142 2.66 -6.80 -0.80
C PHE A 142 3.70 -7.80 -1.30
N HIS A 143 3.72 -8.10 -2.60
CA HIS A 143 4.80 -8.89 -3.20
C HIS A 143 6.16 -8.23 -2.93
N ALA A 144 6.28 -6.92 -3.11
CA ALA A 144 7.51 -6.18 -2.89
C ALA A 144 7.90 -6.09 -1.40
N THR A 145 6.95 -5.69 -0.53
CA THR A 145 7.24 -5.39 0.88
C THR A 145 7.34 -6.62 1.78
N LEU A 146 6.65 -7.71 1.45
CA LEU A 146 6.65 -8.96 2.22
C LEU A 146 7.53 -10.06 1.60
N ASN A 147 7.92 -9.90 0.34
CA ASN A 147 8.56 -10.95 -0.46
C ASN A 147 7.69 -12.24 -0.54
N PHE A 148 6.38 -12.06 -0.66
CA PHE A 148 5.41 -13.14 -0.80
C PHE A 148 5.06 -13.36 -2.27
N ASN A 149 4.74 -14.60 -2.64
CA ASN A 149 4.26 -14.93 -3.97
C ASN A 149 2.76 -14.63 -4.11
N ILE A 150 2.34 -14.20 -5.29
CA ILE A 150 0.92 -14.00 -5.58
C ILE A 150 0.30 -15.35 -5.93
N ASP A 151 -0.83 -15.68 -5.28
CA ASP A 151 -1.61 -16.89 -5.55
C ASP A 151 -2.00 -16.99 -7.03
N SER A 152 -2.10 -18.21 -7.55
CA SER A 152 -2.30 -18.46 -8.99
C SER A 152 -3.62 -17.87 -9.53
N ALA A 153 -4.72 -18.01 -8.79
CA ALA A 153 -6.01 -17.44 -9.18
C ALA A 153 -5.97 -15.90 -9.15
N THR A 154 -5.35 -15.33 -8.09
CA THR A 154 -5.12 -13.89 -7.95
C THR A 154 -4.25 -13.37 -9.09
N LEU A 155 -3.16 -14.05 -9.44
CA LEU A 155 -2.26 -13.66 -10.53
C LEU A 155 -2.94 -13.72 -11.90
N THR A 156 -3.75 -14.75 -12.14
CA THR A 156 -4.54 -14.88 -13.37
C THR A 156 -5.50 -13.70 -13.55
N ALA A 157 -6.19 -13.31 -12.47
CA ALA A 157 -7.06 -12.15 -12.49
C ALA A 157 -6.28 -10.82 -12.68
N ILE A 158 -5.09 -10.67 -12.06
CA ILE A 158 -4.22 -9.52 -12.31
C ILE A 158 -3.90 -9.41 -13.80
N LYS A 159 -3.44 -10.49 -14.42
CA LYS A 159 -3.12 -10.51 -15.86
C LYS A 159 -4.31 -10.11 -16.73
N LYS A 160 -5.51 -10.55 -16.36
CA LYS A 160 -6.76 -10.26 -17.09
C LYS A 160 -7.20 -8.81 -16.96
N TYR A 161 -7.10 -8.24 -15.75
CA TYR A 161 -7.68 -6.92 -15.42
C TYR A 161 -6.65 -5.79 -15.26
N LYS A 162 -5.37 -6.03 -15.53
CA LYS A 162 -4.29 -5.04 -15.35
C LYS A 162 -4.53 -3.71 -16.06
N GLU A 163 -5.20 -3.71 -17.22
CA GLU A 163 -5.48 -2.49 -17.97
C GLU A 163 -6.38 -1.50 -17.19
N LEU A 164 -7.18 -2.00 -16.24
CA LEU A 164 -8.01 -1.17 -15.38
C LEU A 164 -7.16 -0.25 -14.46
N ILE A 165 -5.87 -0.52 -14.27
CA ILE A 165 -4.96 0.34 -13.51
C ILE A 165 -4.91 1.76 -14.13
N SER A 166 -5.02 1.87 -15.46
CA SER A 166 -5.03 3.17 -16.16
C SER A 166 -6.19 4.08 -15.75
N THR A 167 -7.25 3.52 -15.18
CA THR A 167 -8.40 4.27 -14.68
C THR A 167 -8.19 4.86 -13.27
N LEU A 168 -7.09 4.51 -12.57
CA LEU A 168 -6.77 5.03 -11.24
C LEU A 168 -6.25 6.47 -11.30
N SER A 169 -6.51 7.25 -10.25
CA SER A 169 -5.84 8.54 -10.12
C SER A 169 -4.34 8.35 -9.91
N LYS A 170 -3.53 9.23 -10.49
CA LYS A 170 -2.07 9.19 -10.39
C LYS A 170 -1.57 9.25 -8.93
N THR A 171 -2.28 9.97 -8.06
CA THR A 171 -1.96 10.03 -6.63
C THR A 171 -2.11 8.66 -5.96
N ARG A 172 -3.18 7.90 -6.27
CA ARG A 172 -3.34 6.54 -5.72
C ARG A 172 -2.26 5.60 -6.24
N ILE A 173 -1.90 5.71 -7.52
CA ILE A 173 -0.80 4.93 -8.13
C ILE A 173 0.52 5.28 -7.42
N LYS A 174 0.83 6.57 -7.27
CA LYS A 174 2.04 7.03 -6.58
C LYS A 174 2.14 6.47 -5.17
N ASN A 175 1.06 6.53 -4.40
CA ASN A 175 1.05 6.05 -3.01
C ASN A 175 1.39 4.54 -2.87
N GLU A 176 0.97 3.71 -3.82
CA GLU A 176 1.37 2.30 -3.83
C GLU A 176 2.80 2.12 -4.35
N LEU A 177 3.17 2.87 -5.39
CA LEU A 177 4.50 2.83 -5.99
C LEU A 177 5.58 3.31 -5.01
N ASP A 178 5.34 4.36 -4.23
CA ASP A 178 6.24 4.84 -3.18
C ASP A 178 6.63 3.70 -2.22
N LYS A 179 5.65 2.91 -1.80
CA LYS A 179 5.88 1.76 -0.90
C LYS A 179 6.61 0.61 -1.59
N ILE A 180 6.42 0.42 -2.89
CA ILE A 180 7.17 -0.56 -3.68
C ILE A 180 8.62 -0.12 -3.81
N LEU A 181 8.86 1.15 -4.16
CA LEU A 181 10.19 1.70 -4.40
C LEU A 181 11.05 1.71 -3.14
N LEU A 182 10.46 1.90 -1.96
CA LEU A 182 11.17 1.84 -0.67
C LEU A 182 11.29 0.40 -0.11
N SER A 183 10.78 -0.62 -0.80
CA SER A 183 10.86 -1.99 -0.32
C SER A 183 12.25 -2.60 -0.52
N GLU A 184 12.62 -3.55 0.36
CA GLU A 184 13.88 -4.30 0.24
C GLU A 184 13.97 -5.10 -1.08
N ASN A 185 12.84 -5.53 -1.61
CA ASN A 185 12.77 -6.34 -2.82
C ASN A 185 12.44 -5.53 -4.07
N VAL A 186 12.72 -4.21 -4.06
CA VAL A 186 12.31 -3.29 -5.13
C VAL A 186 12.77 -3.74 -6.52
N VAL A 187 14.03 -4.12 -6.68
CA VAL A 187 14.60 -4.50 -8.01
C VAL A 187 13.84 -5.70 -8.57
N LYS A 188 13.73 -6.78 -7.79
CA LYS A 188 12.98 -7.99 -8.17
C LYS A 188 11.52 -7.68 -8.48
N SER A 189 10.89 -6.81 -7.70
CA SER A 189 9.48 -6.48 -7.85
C SER A 189 9.21 -5.59 -9.05
N MET A 190 10.07 -4.63 -9.34
CA MET A 190 9.98 -3.79 -10.54
C MET A 190 10.19 -4.62 -11.81
N ASP A 191 11.14 -5.56 -11.82
CA ASP A 191 11.32 -6.50 -12.92
C ASP A 191 10.10 -7.43 -13.09
N TYR A 192 9.49 -7.86 -12.00
CA TYR A 192 8.25 -8.63 -12.05
C TYR A 192 7.09 -7.82 -12.62
N MET A 193 6.91 -6.57 -12.19
CA MET A 193 5.91 -5.65 -12.75
C MET A 193 6.16 -5.38 -14.24
N LYS A 194 7.42 -5.26 -14.65
CA LYS A 194 7.82 -5.12 -16.07
C LYS A 194 7.39 -6.35 -16.89
N LYS A 195 7.70 -7.56 -16.41
CA LYS A 195 7.28 -8.83 -17.04
C LYS A 195 5.76 -8.98 -17.14
N LEU A 196 5.01 -8.50 -16.17
CA LEU A 196 3.54 -8.47 -16.21
C LEU A 196 2.96 -7.39 -17.15
N GLY A 197 3.81 -6.47 -17.65
CA GLY A 197 3.37 -5.35 -18.47
C GLY A 197 2.76 -4.18 -17.69
N ILE A 198 2.80 -4.22 -16.36
CA ILE A 198 2.24 -3.18 -15.48
C ILE A 198 2.97 -1.85 -15.67
N LEU A 199 4.30 -1.86 -15.76
CA LEU A 199 5.08 -0.64 -15.94
C LEU A 199 4.76 0.04 -17.26
N LYS A 200 4.48 -0.72 -18.32
CA LYS A 200 4.05 -0.18 -19.62
C LYS A 200 2.72 0.57 -19.49
N ILE A 201 1.75 0.01 -18.77
CA ILE A 201 0.45 0.66 -18.49
C ILE A 201 0.64 1.96 -17.72
N LEU A 202 1.59 1.99 -16.77
CA LEU A 202 1.90 3.17 -15.97
C LEU A 202 2.77 4.20 -16.70
N GLY A 203 3.27 3.89 -17.91
CA GLY A 203 4.21 4.73 -18.66
C GLY A 203 5.57 4.86 -17.98
N ILE A 204 6.00 3.82 -17.24
CA ILE A 204 7.26 3.81 -16.49
C ILE A 204 8.28 2.94 -17.17
N THR A 205 9.49 3.48 -17.40
CA THR A 205 10.64 2.71 -17.89
C THR A 205 11.89 2.99 -17.04
N TYR A 206 12.87 2.08 -17.12
CA TYR A 206 14.19 2.24 -16.53
C TYR A 206 15.20 1.35 -17.24
N LYS A 207 16.48 1.76 -17.24
CA LYS A 207 17.60 0.97 -17.81
C LYS A 207 18.13 -0.01 -16.77
N LYS A 208 18.54 0.50 -15.64
CA LYS A 208 19.04 -0.22 -14.47
C LYS A 208 18.41 0.39 -13.23
N LEU A 209 18.15 -0.42 -12.21
CA LEU A 209 17.62 0.05 -10.95
C LEU A 209 18.52 -0.42 -9.82
N VAL A 210 19.01 0.52 -9.02
CA VAL A 210 19.80 0.29 -7.81
C VAL A 210 18.95 0.71 -6.61
N LYS A 211 18.84 -0.14 -5.59
CA LYS A 211 18.11 0.23 -4.38
C LYS A 211 18.86 1.30 -3.61
N VAL A 212 18.16 2.38 -3.27
CA VAL A 212 18.59 3.39 -2.30
C VAL A 212 17.43 3.66 -1.33
N ASP A 213 17.76 4.01 -0.08
CA ASP A 213 16.76 4.28 0.97
C ASP A 213 16.26 5.75 0.90
N ASP A 214 16.08 6.24 -0.31
CA ASP A 214 15.58 7.59 -0.61
C ASP A 214 14.59 7.53 -1.78
N LEU A 215 13.39 8.06 -1.57
CA LEU A 215 12.33 8.00 -2.57
C LEU A 215 12.65 8.84 -3.82
N CYS A 216 13.27 10.02 -3.66
CA CYS A 216 13.68 10.84 -4.80
C CYS A 216 14.82 10.17 -5.59
N GLY A 217 15.75 9.50 -4.89
CA GLY A 217 16.81 8.68 -5.50
C GLY A 217 16.27 7.50 -6.28
N MET A 218 15.24 6.83 -5.76
CA MET A 218 14.55 5.76 -6.49
C MET A 218 13.84 6.30 -7.75
N TYR A 219 13.08 7.39 -7.62
CA TYR A 219 12.39 8.00 -8.76
C TYR A 219 13.34 8.58 -9.81
N ALA A 220 14.50 9.07 -9.42
CA ALA A 220 15.46 9.64 -10.34
C ALA A 220 16.03 8.63 -11.36
N GLN A 221 15.95 7.33 -11.04
CA GLN A 221 16.37 6.23 -11.91
C GLN A 221 15.28 5.79 -12.91
N LEU A 222 14.06 6.38 -12.79
CA LEU A 222 12.90 6.03 -13.62
C LEU A 222 12.63 7.12 -14.65
N GLU A 223 12.20 6.71 -15.84
CA GLU A 223 11.52 7.58 -16.79
C GLU A 223 10.03 7.50 -16.49
N LEU A 224 9.39 8.63 -16.28
CA LEU A 224 8.01 8.76 -15.81
C LEU A 224 7.20 9.68 -16.73
N PRO A 225 5.88 9.56 -16.79
CA PRO A 225 5.02 10.54 -17.44
C PRO A 225 5.22 11.95 -16.87
N ASN A 226 5.20 12.98 -17.73
CA ASN A 226 5.45 14.38 -17.34
C ASN A 226 4.49 14.91 -16.26
N ASP A 227 3.30 14.34 -16.18
CA ASP A 227 2.23 14.72 -15.26
C ASP A 227 2.15 13.79 -14.04
N PHE A 228 3.27 13.13 -13.69
CA PHE A 228 3.33 12.33 -12.46
C PHE A 228 3.20 13.25 -11.22
N PRO A 229 2.42 12.86 -10.18
CA PRO A 229 1.94 13.78 -9.16
C PRO A 229 2.98 14.04 -8.06
N PHE A 230 4.11 14.60 -8.45
CA PHE A 230 5.13 15.05 -7.51
C PHE A 230 4.82 16.43 -6.93
N THR A 231 5.19 16.63 -5.68
CA THR A 231 5.29 17.98 -5.09
C THR A 231 6.41 18.76 -5.77
N LYS A 232 6.37 20.09 -5.69
CA LYS A 232 7.46 20.93 -6.24
C LYS A 232 8.84 20.56 -5.67
N LYS A 233 8.91 20.20 -4.38
CA LYS A 233 10.15 19.79 -3.72
C LYS A 233 10.65 18.44 -4.26
N GLU A 234 9.79 17.43 -4.37
CA GLU A 234 10.17 16.12 -4.95
C GLU A 234 10.67 16.30 -6.38
N GLN A 235 9.96 17.07 -7.21
CA GLN A 235 10.33 17.30 -8.60
C GLN A 235 11.70 18.00 -8.71
N SER A 236 11.97 18.99 -7.86
CA SER A 236 13.27 19.66 -7.80
C SER A 236 14.38 18.69 -7.42
N ASN A 237 14.18 17.92 -6.36
CA ASN A 237 15.18 16.95 -5.88
C ASN A 237 15.48 15.87 -6.94
N ILE A 238 14.44 15.29 -7.55
CA ILE A 238 14.58 14.27 -8.61
C ILE A 238 15.39 14.84 -9.80
N LYS A 239 15.05 16.05 -10.26
CA LYS A 239 15.78 16.70 -11.37
C LYS A 239 17.25 16.96 -11.02
N THR A 240 17.55 17.38 -9.79
CA THR A 240 18.93 17.59 -9.33
C THR A 240 19.71 16.28 -9.33
N ILE A 241 19.13 15.19 -8.76
CA ILE A 241 19.76 13.87 -8.78
C ILE A 241 20.02 13.40 -10.23
N GLN A 242 19.01 13.52 -11.11
CA GLN A 242 19.15 13.16 -12.52
C GLN A 242 20.23 13.97 -13.24
N LYS A 243 20.37 15.27 -12.92
CA LYS A 243 21.42 16.12 -13.46
C LYS A 243 22.80 15.62 -13.05
N ILE A 244 23.01 15.34 -11.75
CA ILE A 244 24.30 14.85 -11.24
C ILE A 244 24.65 13.48 -11.85
N LEU A 245 23.70 12.55 -11.92
CA LEU A 245 23.90 11.24 -12.52
C LEU A 245 24.36 11.31 -14.00
N LYS A 246 23.94 12.35 -14.74
CA LYS A 246 24.40 12.59 -16.12
C LYS A 246 25.85 13.06 -16.20
N TYR A 247 26.38 13.71 -15.18
CA TYR A 247 27.80 14.11 -15.14
C TYR A 247 28.75 12.92 -14.97
N GLY A 248 28.24 11.80 -14.43
CA GLY A 248 28.98 10.53 -14.35
C GLY A 248 30.17 10.54 -13.38
N LYS A 249 30.44 11.64 -12.68
CA LYS A 249 31.53 11.77 -11.73
C LYS A 249 31.04 12.49 -10.48
N ILE A 250 31.27 11.88 -9.32
CA ILE A 250 30.89 12.45 -8.04
C ILE A 250 32.17 12.81 -7.30
N ASP A 251 32.42 14.09 -7.18
CA ASP A 251 33.58 14.67 -6.51
C ASP A 251 33.16 15.81 -5.56
N ASN A 252 34.14 16.48 -4.97
CA ASN A 252 33.89 17.58 -4.04
C ASN A 252 33.11 18.74 -4.68
N THR A 253 33.14 18.91 -5.99
CA THR A 253 32.38 19.94 -6.70
C THR A 253 30.87 19.70 -6.55
N VAL A 254 30.44 18.42 -6.64
CA VAL A 254 29.02 18.05 -6.43
C VAL A 254 28.57 18.38 -5.00
N ILE A 255 29.41 18.15 -3.99
CA ILE A 255 29.13 18.51 -2.60
C ILE A 255 29.01 20.02 -2.45
N TYR A 256 29.92 20.78 -3.06
CA TYR A 256 29.95 22.23 -3.00
C TYR A 256 28.71 22.87 -3.69
N GLU A 257 28.38 22.40 -4.90
CA GLU A 257 27.29 22.96 -5.70
C GLU A 257 25.89 22.52 -5.24
N HIS A 258 25.75 21.28 -4.79
CA HIS A 258 24.43 20.66 -4.56
C HIS A 258 24.21 20.19 -3.12
N GLY A 259 25.27 20.13 -2.31
CA GLY A 259 25.24 19.69 -0.92
C GLY A 259 25.40 18.17 -0.73
N LEU A 260 25.69 17.79 0.50
CA LEU A 260 26.06 16.42 0.89
C LEU A 260 24.93 15.41 0.59
N TYR A 261 23.66 15.78 0.80
CA TYR A 261 22.52 14.90 0.54
C TYR A 261 22.53 14.37 -0.91
N PHE A 262 22.64 15.27 -1.88
CA PHE A 262 22.61 14.87 -3.29
C PHE A 262 23.86 14.06 -3.69
N ALA A 263 25.02 14.41 -3.17
CA ALA A 263 26.25 13.65 -3.43
C ALA A 263 26.17 12.23 -2.87
N MET A 264 25.63 12.06 -1.66
CA MET A 264 25.44 10.72 -1.05
C MET A 264 24.45 9.87 -1.86
N ILE A 265 23.27 10.40 -2.20
CA ILE A 265 22.25 9.64 -2.95
C ILE A 265 22.77 9.25 -4.33
N THR A 266 23.41 10.17 -5.05
CA THR A 266 23.95 9.88 -6.39
C THR A 266 25.15 8.92 -6.35
N GLY A 267 25.94 8.94 -5.27
CA GLY A 267 27.06 8.02 -5.07
C GLY A 267 26.64 6.58 -4.79
N LEU A 268 25.40 6.36 -4.36
CA LEU A 268 24.83 5.04 -4.14
C LEU A 268 24.20 4.43 -5.42
N ILE A 269 23.83 5.26 -6.41
CA ILE A 269 23.24 4.87 -7.69
C ILE A 269 24.31 4.56 -8.72
#